data_75f5a087db2c658240d61a3ffb435143
#
_entry.id   75f5a087db2c658240d61a3ffb435143
#
_cell.length_a   1.000
_cell.length_b   1.000
_cell.length_c   1.000
_cell.angle_alpha   90.00
_cell.angle_beta   90.00
_cell.angle_gamma   90.00
#
_symmetry.space_group_name_H-M   'P 1'
#
loop_
_entity.id
_entity.type
_entity.pdbx_description
1 polymer ?
#
loop_
_entity_poly.entity_id
_entity_poly.type
_entity_poly.pdbx_seq_one_letter_code
_entity_poly.pdbx_strand_id
1 'polypeptide(L)'
;MFTPGSSYQLSSRDEASSQWAVDTMFNAIDAMGTSSHLLTDTWSTEQEEYPYPIKEINEVSLLERRATDEPGREKWIVSSPSMGRDIPVDVVVGNGGPVVYFLEGVDSPKTSNWITKGHVKRVFGESDASIVIPSQGAGSMWTDWNEDDPKLGRHKWETFLITELAPLVEAELNHNGKRGLIGLSMGASGAVMMANNNPGFFDGVAGISGCYSTTSQVGQGTVDLTVRTKGGDPTNMWGPRGSKDWLRNDVMSHPEGLRGTALYLSAASGAWTDEELAAYPGKSVNDRIGGTLLEAGSRRCTEEFSAALSDASIPHTTNYLTEGTHDWVMFGKQLQPAWNAIKPALY
;
A
#
# COMPACT_ATOMS: atom_id res chain seq x y z
N MET A 1 46.27 6.18 -0.14
CA MET A 1 45.99 4.81 0.32
C MET A 1 44.56 4.81 0.79
N PHE A 2 43.67 4.31 -0.04
CA PHE A 2 42.24 4.15 0.32
C PHE A 2 42.07 2.72 0.81
N THR A 3 41.53 2.57 2.02
CA THR A 3 41.08 1.27 2.56
C THR A 3 39.72 0.93 1.96
N PRO A 4 39.50 -0.30 1.47
CA PRO A 4 38.18 -0.71 0.98
C PRO A 4 37.23 -0.89 2.14
N GLY A 5 35.99 -0.39 1.99
CA GLY A 5 34.90 -0.54 2.93
C GLY A 5 34.53 -1.99 3.17
N SER A 6 34.28 -2.31 4.40
CA SER A 6 33.82 -3.60 4.92
C SER A 6 32.43 -3.90 4.34
N SER A 7 32.37 -4.87 3.43
CA SER A 7 31.12 -5.52 3.05
C SER A 7 30.62 -6.34 4.26
N TYR A 8 29.47 -5.97 4.83
CA TYR A 8 28.75 -6.83 5.78
C TYR A 8 28.23 -8.04 4.99
N GLN A 9 29.00 -9.13 5.00
CA GLN A 9 28.47 -10.45 4.69
C GLN A 9 27.73 -10.92 5.96
N LEU A 10 26.40 -11.03 5.85
CA LEU A 10 25.60 -11.79 6.83
C LEU A 10 26.18 -13.20 6.92
N SER A 11 26.38 -13.71 8.13
CA SER A 11 26.94 -15.04 8.29
C SER A 11 25.90 -16.07 7.80
N SER A 12 26.34 -17.19 7.25
CA SER A 12 25.45 -18.28 6.79
C SER A 12 24.53 -18.84 7.88
N ARG A 13 24.82 -18.56 9.15
CA ARG A 13 23.95 -18.86 10.30
C ARG A 13 22.80 -17.88 10.44
N ASP A 14 23.00 -16.60 10.12
CA ASP A 14 21.95 -15.57 10.21
C ASP A 14 20.99 -15.72 9.04
N GLU A 15 21.46 -16.09 7.85
CA GLU A 15 20.61 -16.44 6.71
C GLU A 15 19.76 -17.68 6.97
N ALA A 16 20.33 -18.74 7.53
CA ALA A 16 19.61 -19.96 7.84
C ALA A 16 18.55 -19.77 8.96
N SER A 17 18.86 -18.95 9.98
CA SER A 17 17.91 -18.65 11.06
C SER A 17 16.77 -17.74 10.57
N SER A 18 17.08 -16.81 9.69
CA SER A 18 16.09 -15.93 9.07
C SER A 18 15.17 -16.67 8.09
N GLN A 19 15.75 -17.57 7.30
CA GLN A 19 15.01 -18.44 6.40
C GLN A 19 14.05 -19.35 7.15
N TRP A 20 14.52 -19.99 8.23
CA TRP A 20 13.68 -20.83 9.09
C TRP A 20 12.50 -20.05 9.71
N ALA A 21 12.72 -18.80 10.14
CA ALA A 21 11.66 -17.96 10.70
C ALA A 21 10.60 -17.61 9.65
N VAL A 22 11.02 -17.31 8.42
CA VAL A 22 10.14 -17.01 7.27
C VAL A 22 9.37 -18.27 6.87
N ASP A 23 10.05 -19.41 6.68
CA ASP A 23 9.41 -20.68 6.33
C ASP A 23 8.45 -21.12 7.43
N THR A 24 8.79 -20.90 8.69
CA THR A 24 7.92 -21.18 9.84
C THR A 24 6.71 -20.27 9.85
N MET A 25 6.87 -18.99 9.49
CA MET A 25 5.77 -18.04 9.37
C MET A 25 4.79 -18.44 8.25
N PHE A 26 5.29 -18.73 7.05
CA PHE A 26 4.44 -19.16 5.93
C PHE A 26 3.83 -20.53 6.15
N ASN A 27 4.57 -21.49 6.71
CA ASN A 27 4.05 -22.80 7.10
C ASN A 27 3.03 -22.69 8.23
N ALA A 28 3.18 -21.77 9.17
CA ALA A 28 2.20 -21.52 10.22
C ALA A 28 0.92 -20.86 9.65
N ILE A 29 1.06 -19.93 8.72
CA ILE A 29 -0.08 -19.34 8.00
C ILE A 29 -0.80 -20.39 7.15
N ASP A 30 -0.07 -21.25 6.45
CA ASP A 30 -0.61 -22.39 5.68
C ASP A 30 -1.25 -23.45 6.59
N ALA A 31 -0.62 -23.80 7.70
CA ALA A 31 -1.09 -24.82 8.66
C ALA A 31 -2.29 -24.33 9.51
N MET A 32 -2.45 -23.04 9.71
CA MET A 32 -3.66 -22.45 10.31
C MET A 32 -4.85 -22.51 9.35
N GLY A 33 -4.67 -23.24 8.24
CA GLY A 33 -5.65 -23.42 7.20
C GLY A 33 -5.94 -22.07 6.56
N THR A 34 -5.31 -21.78 5.46
CA THR A 34 -5.52 -20.64 4.58
C THR A 34 -6.96 -20.17 4.50
N SER A 35 -7.54 -20.07 5.64
CA SER A 35 -8.79 -19.42 5.78
C SER A 35 -8.48 -17.96 5.49
N SER A 36 -8.85 -17.51 4.30
CA SER A 36 -9.08 -16.12 3.97
C SER A 36 -9.69 -15.34 5.16
N HIS A 37 -10.33 -16.03 6.08
CA HIS A 37 -10.90 -15.55 7.33
C HIS A 37 -9.88 -14.92 8.31
N LEU A 38 -8.64 -15.40 8.40
CA LEU A 38 -7.64 -14.84 9.32
C LEU A 38 -7.23 -13.40 9.00
N LEU A 39 -7.36 -12.99 7.72
CA LEU A 39 -7.03 -11.63 7.28
C LEU A 39 -8.28 -10.81 6.94
N THR A 40 -9.43 -11.43 6.69
CA THR A 40 -10.64 -10.76 6.21
C THR A 40 -11.64 -10.44 7.32
N ASP A 41 -11.82 -11.30 8.32
CA ASP A 41 -12.86 -11.13 9.35
C ASP A 41 -12.57 -10.00 10.34
N THR A 42 -11.35 -9.49 10.38
CA THR A 42 -10.97 -8.44 11.33
C THR A 42 -11.01 -7.03 10.75
N TRP A 43 -11.19 -6.84 9.41
CA TRP A 43 -10.76 -5.57 8.78
C TRP A 43 -11.81 -4.90 7.91
N SER A 44 -12.81 -5.62 7.39
CA SER A 44 -13.93 -5.03 6.65
C SER A 44 -15.25 -5.64 7.06
N THR A 45 -16.26 -4.78 7.29
CA THR A 45 -17.65 -5.17 7.52
C THR A 45 -18.49 -5.20 6.24
N GLU A 46 -17.94 -4.70 5.11
CA GLU A 46 -18.60 -4.71 3.81
C GLU A 46 -18.09 -5.92 3.01
N GLN A 47 -19.00 -6.83 2.67
CA GLN A 47 -18.70 -7.91 1.71
C GLN A 47 -18.81 -7.34 0.30
N GLU A 48 -17.69 -7.31 -0.40
CA GLU A 48 -17.64 -6.93 -1.82
C GLU A 48 -17.93 -8.16 -2.69
N GLU A 49 -18.75 -7.98 -3.72
CA GLU A 49 -19.01 -9.03 -4.70
C GLU A 49 -17.96 -8.99 -5.82
N TYR A 50 -17.21 -10.06 -5.98
CA TYR A 50 -16.21 -10.24 -7.03
C TYR A 50 -16.64 -11.35 -8.00
N PRO A 51 -16.22 -11.31 -9.30
CA PRO A 51 -15.51 -10.20 -9.94
C PRO A 51 -16.42 -9.02 -10.24
N TYR A 52 -15.87 -7.81 -10.26
CA TYR A 52 -16.62 -6.66 -10.76
C TYR A 52 -16.93 -6.80 -12.25
N PRO A 53 -18.19 -6.53 -12.67
CA PRO A 53 -18.57 -6.61 -14.08
C PRO A 53 -17.74 -5.65 -14.94
N ILE A 54 -17.19 -6.16 -16.05
CA ILE A 54 -16.47 -5.36 -17.03
C ILE A 54 -17.47 -4.76 -18.01
N LYS A 55 -17.38 -3.43 -18.20
CA LYS A 55 -18.17 -2.65 -19.14
C LYS A 55 -17.29 -2.09 -20.25
N GLU A 56 -17.86 -1.82 -21.40
CA GLU A 56 -17.21 -1.01 -22.41
C GLU A 56 -17.33 0.47 -22.02
N ILE A 57 -16.20 1.09 -21.71
CA ILE A 57 -16.09 2.50 -21.32
C ILE A 57 -15.06 3.14 -22.26
N ASN A 58 -15.45 4.22 -22.94
CA ASN A 58 -14.64 4.82 -23.99
C ASN A 58 -13.90 6.08 -23.53
N GLU A 59 -14.33 6.68 -22.41
CA GLU A 59 -13.72 7.91 -21.89
C GLU A 59 -13.71 7.94 -20.35
N VAL A 60 -12.73 8.63 -19.81
CA VAL A 60 -12.67 8.94 -18.38
C VAL A 60 -13.64 10.07 -18.09
N SER A 61 -14.53 9.88 -17.12
CA SER A 61 -15.47 10.95 -16.73
C SER A 61 -15.84 10.85 -15.25
N LEU A 62 -16.13 12.00 -14.66
CA LEU A 62 -16.70 12.11 -13.33
C LEU A 62 -18.23 11.93 -13.44
N LEU A 63 -18.71 10.73 -13.15
CA LEU A 63 -20.14 10.39 -13.28
C LEU A 63 -20.98 10.93 -12.12
N GLU A 64 -20.41 10.94 -10.93
CA GLU A 64 -21.06 11.43 -9.72
C GLU A 64 -20.06 12.17 -8.84
N ARG A 65 -20.49 13.31 -8.31
CA ARG A 65 -19.80 14.07 -7.27
C ARG A 65 -20.82 14.45 -6.22
N ARG A 66 -20.75 13.81 -5.06
CA ARG A 66 -21.74 13.96 -3.99
C ARG A 66 -21.08 14.29 -2.67
N ALA A 67 -21.51 15.41 -2.06
CA ALA A 67 -21.12 15.73 -0.69
C ALA A 67 -21.63 14.65 0.28
N THR A 68 -20.85 14.37 1.31
CA THR A 68 -21.24 13.50 2.42
C THR A 68 -21.73 14.32 3.61
N ASP A 69 -22.22 13.66 4.67
CA ASP A 69 -22.58 14.32 5.91
C ASP A 69 -21.37 14.94 6.63
N GLU A 70 -20.16 14.58 6.22
CA GLU A 70 -18.91 15.09 6.75
C GLU A 70 -18.45 16.31 5.95
N PRO A 71 -18.34 17.52 6.54
CA PRO A 71 -17.98 18.74 5.81
C PRO A 71 -16.63 18.61 5.10
N GLY A 72 -16.59 19.02 3.82
CA GLY A 72 -15.39 18.95 2.98
C GLY A 72 -15.09 17.58 2.42
N ARG A 73 -15.90 16.55 2.72
CA ARG A 73 -15.76 15.21 2.12
C ARG A 73 -16.80 14.97 1.05
N GLU A 74 -16.36 14.38 -0.04
CA GLU A 74 -17.19 14.00 -1.17
C GLU A 74 -16.98 12.52 -1.53
N LYS A 75 -17.99 11.90 -2.11
CA LYS A 75 -17.91 10.62 -2.82
C LYS A 75 -17.98 10.91 -4.30
N TRP A 76 -16.99 10.44 -5.03
CA TRP A 76 -16.95 10.51 -6.49
C TRP A 76 -17.12 9.12 -7.08
N ILE A 77 -17.72 9.06 -8.26
CA ILE A 77 -17.74 7.86 -9.12
C ILE A 77 -17.07 8.25 -10.41
N VAL A 78 -15.97 7.58 -10.72
CA VAL A 78 -15.15 7.85 -11.90
C VAL A 78 -15.24 6.68 -12.86
N SER A 79 -15.68 6.92 -14.10
CA SER A 79 -15.63 5.91 -15.15
C SER A 79 -14.19 5.69 -15.61
N SER A 80 -13.79 4.43 -15.73
CA SER A 80 -12.42 4.05 -16.10
C SER A 80 -12.40 3.12 -17.30
N PRO A 81 -11.92 3.59 -18.47
CA PRO A 81 -11.69 2.73 -19.63
C PRO A 81 -10.72 1.59 -19.35
N SER A 82 -9.61 1.86 -18.66
CA SER A 82 -8.60 0.83 -18.38
C SER A 82 -9.12 -0.26 -17.45
N MET A 83 -9.92 0.10 -16.44
CA MET A 83 -10.54 -0.85 -15.51
C MET A 83 -11.81 -1.51 -16.08
N GLY A 84 -12.43 -0.90 -17.12
CA GLY A 84 -13.71 -1.33 -17.65
C GLY A 84 -14.85 -1.28 -16.62
N ARG A 85 -14.78 -0.34 -15.67
CA ARG A 85 -15.80 -0.17 -14.62
C ARG A 85 -15.73 1.21 -13.98
N ASP A 86 -16.77 1.53 -13.23
CA ASP A 86 -16.86 2.76 -12.45
C ASP A 86 -16.16 2.55 -11.10
N ILE A 87 -15.26 3.47 -10.74
CA ILE A 87 -14.45 3.38 -9.53
C ILE A 87 -14.95 4.39 -8.49
N PRO A 88 -15.33 3.92 -7.28
CA PRO A 88 -15.62 4.82 -6.16
C PRO A 88 -14.34 5.46 -5.65
N VAL A 89 -14.39 6.76 -5.39
CA VAL A 89 -13.28 7.55 -4.86
C VAL A 89 -13.79 8.42 -3.71
N ASP A 90 -13.18 8.30 -2.54
CA ASP A 90 -13.37 9.24 -1.45
C ASP A 90 -12.46 10.45 -1.67
N VAL A 91 -13.04 11.65 -1.57
CA VAL A 91 -12.28 12.90 -1.72
C VAL A 91 -12.50 13.80 -0.52
N VAL A 92 -11.42 14.24 0.12
CA VAL A 92 -11.46 15.38 1.05
C VAL A 92 -10.92 16.60 0.29
N VAL A 93 -11.79 17.57 0.07
CA VAL A 93 -11.47 18.74 -0.77
C VAL A 93 -10.60 19.72 0.02
N GLY A 94 -9.42 19.99 -0.49
CA GLY A 94 -8.48 20.98 0.03
C GLY A 94 -8.70 22.39 -0.58
N ASN A 95 -7.75 23.28 -0.37
CA ASN A 95 -7.84 24.66 -0.83
C ASN A 95 -6.56 25.14 -1.54
N GLY A 96 -6.24 24.53 -2.68
CA GLY A 96 -5.10 24.94 -3.51
C GLY A 96 -3.74 24.38 -3.07
N GLY A 97 -3.71 23.44 -2.12
CA GLY A 97 -2.51 22.69 -1.75
C GLY A 97 -2.24 21.50 -2.68
N PRO A 98 -1.36 20.56 -2.28
CA PRO A 98 -1.07 19.37 -3.07
C PRO A 98 -2.26 18.42 -3.13
N VAL A 99 -2.25 17.50 -4.10
CA VAL A 99 -3.13 16.33 -4.12
C VAL A 99 -2.37 15.15 -3.52
N VAL A 100 -2.95 14.53 -2.49
CA VAL A 100 -2.36 13.35 -1.84
C VAL A 100 -3.27 12.14 -2.06
N TYR A 101 -2.76 11.17 -2.79
CA TYR A 101 -3.44 9.91 -3.06
C TYR A 101 -3.16 8.91 -1.95
N PHE A 102 -4.16 8.08 -1.62
CA PHE A 102 -4.04 7.07 -0.58
C PHE A 102 -4.38 5.69 -1.12
N LEU A 103 -3.52 4.73 -0.85
CA LEU A 103 -3.71 3.33 -1.22
C LEU A 103 -3.99 2.49 0.04
N GLU A 104 -5.08 1.74 -0.04
CA GLU A 104 -5.54 0.82 1.01
C GLU A 104 -4.66 -0.44 1.10
N GLY A 105 -4.80 -1.15 2.21
CA GLY A 105 -4.32 -2.52 2.38
C GLY A 105 -5.11 -3.53 1.55
N VAL A 106 -4.95 -4.80 1.89
CA VAL A 106 -5.47 -5.95 1.10
C VAL A 106 -6.98 -5.94 0.88
N ASP A 107 -7.77 -5.36 1.78
CA ASP A 107 -9.23 -5.36 1.70
C ASP A 107 -9.78 -4.29 0.76
N SER A 108 -9.20 -3.10 0.75
CA SER A 108 -9.61 -1.95 -0.06
C SER A 108 -11.13 -1.84 -0.28
N PRO A 109 -11.93 -1.69 0.78
CA PRO A 109 -13.38 -1.72 0.69
C PRO A 109 -13.94 -0.49 -0.03
N LYS A 110 -15.22 -0.55 -0.45
CA LYS A 110 -15.94 0.55 -1.11
C LYS A 110 -15.98 1.84 -0.31
N THR A 111 -16.03 1.74 1.02
CA THR A 111 -15.83 2.87 1.93
C THR A 111 -14.46 2.75 2.56
N SER A 112 -13.58 3.67 2.26
CA SER A 112 -12.19 3.59 2.67
C SER A 112 -12.00 3.49 4.20
N ASN A 113 -11.16 2.55 4.61
CA ASN A 113 -10.73 2.45 6.01
C ASN A 113 -9.78 3.60 6.40
N TRP A 114 -9.13 4.28 5.47
CA TRP A 114 -8.41 5.52 5.76
C TRP A 114 -9.35 6.59 6.34
N ILE A 115 -10.60 6.63 5.89
CA ILE A 115 -11.64 7.52 6.41
C ILE A 115 -12.16 7.01 7.76
N THR A 116 -12.59 5.73 7.81
CA THR A 116 -13.34 5.19 8.96
C THR A 116 -12.47 4.80 10.15
N LYS A 117 -11.22 4.38 9.89
CA LYS A 117 -10.28 3.88 10.91
C LYS A 117 -8.96 4.67 10.96
N GLY A 118 -8.45 5.10 9.81
CA GLY A 118 -7.20 5.87 9.70
C GLY A 118 -7.34 7.33 10.11
N HIS A 119 -8.57 7.82 10.22
CA HIS A 119 -8.88 9.20 10.61
C HIS A 119 -8.09 10.26 9.82
N VAL A 120 -7.98 10.07 8.51
CA VAL A 120 -7.20 10.93 7.60
C VAL A 120 -7.52 12.42 7.81
N LYS A 121 -8.78 12.75 8.07
CA LYS A 121 -9.20 14.13 8.32
C LYS A 121 -8.60 14.75 9.57
N ARG A 122 -8.28 13.97 10.60
CA ARG A 122 -7.59 14.47 11.80
C ARG A 122 -6.19 15.00 11.46
N VAL A 123 -5.50 14.38 10.50
CA VAL A 123 -4.14 14.76 10.08
C VAL A 123 -4.17 15.89 9.05
N PHE A 124 -5.12 15.86 8.13
CA PHE A 124 -5.17 16.73 6.97
C PHE A 124 -6.23 17.84 7.06
N GLY A 125 -7.14 17.80 8.04
CA GLY A 125 -8.31 18.69 8.10
C GLY A 125 -8.02 20.19 8.20
N GLU A 126 -6.82 20.56 8.64
CA GLU A 126 -6.33 21.96 8.68
C GLU A 126 -5.30 22.24 7.57
N SER A 127 -5.05 21.30 6.65
CA SER A 127 -4.16 21.50 5.52
C SER A 127 -4.93 21.94 4.27
N ASP A 128 -4.22 22.63 3.36
CA ASP A 128 -4.78 22.97 2.04
C ASP A 128 -4.75 21.78 1.08
N ALA A 129 -4.23 20.62 1.49
CA ALA A 129 -4.11 19.44 0.65
C ALA A 129 -5.48 18.80 0.36
N SER A 130 -5.68 18.41 -0.89
CA SER A 130 -6.78 17.53 -1.26
C SER A 130 -6.37 16.07 -1.09
N ILE A 131 -7.26 15.25 -0.51
CA ILE A 131 -7.03 13.82 -0.29
C ILE A 131 -7.91 13.03 -1.25
N VAL A 132 -7.33 12.06 -1.94
CA VAL A 132 -8.00 11.24 -2.95
C VAL A 132 -7.74 9.77 -2.65
N ILE A 133 -8.79 9.01 -2.42
CA ILE A 133 -8.71 7.60 -1.99
C ILE A 133 -9.55 6.75 -2.94
N PRO A 134 -8.96 6.14 -3.98
CA PRO A 134 -9.66 5.15 -4.78
C PRO A 134 -9.93 3.89 -3.96
N SER A 135 -11.04 3.24 -4.23
CA SER A 135 -11.52 2.07 -3.49
C SER A 135 -11.66 0.85 -4.40
N GLN A 136 -11.94 -0.32 -3.82
CA GLN A 136 -12.16 -1.58 -4.54
C GLN A 136 -10.92 -2.14 -5.24
N GLY A 137 -9.75 -1.92 -4.64
CA GLY A 137 -8.47 -2.48 -5.10
C GLY A 137 -8.05 -3.74 -4.35
N ALA A 138 -9.00 -4.52 -3.81
CA ALA A 138 -8.68 -5.69 -2.98
C ALA A 138 -7.75 -6.69 -3.69
N GLY A 139 -6.69 -7.10 -3.00
CA GLY A 139 -5.72 -8.08 -3.49
C GLY A 139 -4.92 -7.66 -4.73
N SER A 140 -5.07 -6.42 -5.20
CA SER A 140 -4.56 -6.00 -6.52
C SER A 140 -3.08 -5.64 -6.59
N MET A 141 -2.40 -5.52 -5.46
CA MET A 141 -1.06 -4.92 -5.34
C MET A 141 -0.97 -3.50 -5.91
N TRP A 142 -2.12 -2.89 -6.25
CA TRP A 142 -2.24 -1.57 -6.87
C TRP A 142 -1.44 -1.42 -8.18
N THR A 143 -1.35 -2.52 -8.96
CA THR A 143 -0.61 -2.58 -10.23
C THR A 143 -1.52 -2.91 -11.41
N ASP A 144 -0.97 -2.84 -12.61
CA ASP A 144 -1.63 -3.34 -13.80
C ASP A 144 -1.41 -4.85 -13.94
N TRP A 145 -2.50 -5.59 -14.04
CA TRP A 145 -2.47 -7.03 -14.25
C TRP A 145 -2.39 -7.35 -15.75
N ASN A 146 -1.70 -8.42 -16.09
CA ASN A 146 -1.57 -8.86 -17.49
C ASN A 146 -2.90 -9.40 -18.02
N GLU A 147 -3.62 -10.17 -17.20
CA GLU A 147 -4.87 -10.83 -17.56
C GLU A 147 -5.99 -10.46 -16.60
N ASP A 148 -7.25 -10.51 -17.08
CA ASP A 148 -8.42 -10.40 -16.22
C ASP A 148 -8.54 -11.65 -15.35
N ASP A 149 -8.61 -11.46 -14.03
CA ASP A 149 -8.67 -12.58 -13.08
C ASP A 149 -10.12 -13.09 -12.91
N PRO A 150 -10.35 -14.42 -12.94
CA PRO A 150 -11.70 -14.97 -12.80
C PRO A 150 -12.41 -14.65 -11.49
N LYS A 151 -11.65 -14.31 -10.42
CA LYS A 151 -12.19 -13.97 -9.09
C LYS A 151 -12.17 -12.47 -8.82
N LEU A 152 -11.10 -11.78 -9.16
CA LEU A 152 -10.94 -10.36 -8.86
C LEU A 152 -11.29 -9.43 -10.01
N GLY A 153 -11.41 -9.95 -11.25
CA GLY A 153 -11.72 -9.15 -12.43
C GLY A 153 -10.51 -8.42 -12.99
N ARG A 154 -10.75 -7.24 -13.58
CA ARG A 154 -9.73 -6.44 -14.25
C ARG A 154 -9.08 -5.45 -13.27
N HIS A 155 -7.75 -5.46 -13.26
CA HIS A 155 -6.94 -4.52 -12.49
C HIS A 155 -5.93 -3.80 -13.39
N LYS A 156 -6.07 -2.49 -13.53
CA LYS A 156 -5.18 -1.57 -14.24
C LYS A 156 -4.95 -0.33 -13.35
N TRP A 157 -4.55 -0.58 -12.11
CA TRP A 157 -4.52 0.46 -11.08
C TRP A 157 -3.45 1.52 -11.31
N GLU A 158 -2.27 1.13 -11.84
CA GLU A 158 -1.23 2.09 -12.19
C GLU A 158 -1.72 3.00 -13.34
N THR A 159 -2.25 2.40 -14.41
CA THR A 159 -2.85 3.16 -15.52
C THR A 159 -4.00 4.05 -15.03
N PHE A 160 -4.93 3.49 -14.24
CA PHE A 160 -6.05 4.27 -13.71
C PHE A 160 -5.58 5.49 -12.91
N LEU A 161 -4.68 5.30 -11.95
CA LEU A 161 -4.25 6.39 -11.07
C LEU A 161 -3.46 7.45 -11.81
N ILE A 162 -2.49 7.04 -12.65
CA ILE A 162 -1.55 7.95 -13.32
C ILE A 162 -2.19 8.66 -14.53
N THR A 163 -2.95 7.92 -15.36
CA THR A 163 -3.38 8.44 -16.66
C THR A 163 -4.85 8.82 -16.72
N GLU A 164 -5.66 8.32 -15.80
CA GLU A 164 -7.10 8.57 -15.76
C GLU A 164 -7.50 9.44 -14.56
N LEU A 165 -7.25 8.97 -13.33
CA LEU A 165 -7.72 9.63 -12.12
C LEU A 165 -6.99 10.95 -11.84
N ALA A 166 -5.65 10.97 -11.92
CA ALA A 166 -4.90 12.17 -11.55
C ALA A 166 -5.22 13.37 -12.47
N PRO A 167 -5.25 13.24 -13.80
CA PRO A 167 -5.66 14.34 -14.66
C PRO A 167 -7.10 14.83 -14.42
N LEU A 168 -8.02 13.89 -14.14
CA LEU A 168 -9.42 14.25 -13.83
C LEU A 168 -9.50 15.01 -12.50
N VAL A 169 -8.84 14.52 -11.44
CA VAL A 169 -8.81 15.19 -10.13
C VAL A 169 -8.22 16.59 -10.24
N GLU A 170 -7.13 16.75 -10.99
CA GLU A 170 -6.46 18.03 -11.18
C GLU A 170 -7.26 19.02 -12.01
N ALA A 171 -8.14 18.55 -12.89
CA ALA A 171 -9.08 19.39 -13.59
C ALA A 171 -10.26 19.86 -12.71
N GLU A 172 -10.65 19.05 -11.73
CA GLU A 172 -11.81 19.28 -10.86
C GLU A 172 -11.47 20.01 -9.55
N LEU A 173 -10.22 19.94 -9.08
CA LEU A 173 -9.78 20.53 -7.82
C LEU A 173 -8.75 21.63 -8.03
N ASN A 174 -8.83 22.67 -7.19
CA ASN A 174 -7.75 23.64 -7.11
C ASN A 174 -6.53 23.00 -6.41
N HIS A 175 -5.36 23.06 -7.06
CA HIS A 175 -4.13 22.40 -6.55
C HIS A 175 -2.86 23.18 -6.96
N ASN A 176 -1.75 22.88 -6.29
CA ASN A 176 -0.45 23.55 -6.53
C ASN A 176 0.46 22.81 -7.54
N GLY A 177 -0.03 21.74 -8.16
CA GLY A 177 0.73 20.92 -9.10
C GLY A 177 1.62 19.85 -8.44
N LYS A 178 1.61 19.73 -7.11
CA LYS A 178 2.37 18.74 -6.36
C LYS A 178 1.52 17.53 -5.99
N ARG A 179 2.14 16.33 -6.02
CA ARG A 179 1.48 15.06 -5.78
C ARG A 179 2.16 14.27 -4.67
N GLY A 180 1.37 13.85 -3.67
CA GLY A 180 1.78 12.90 -2.66
C GLY A 180 1.12 11.52 -2.88
N LEU A 181 1.76 10.46 -2.38
CA LEU A 181 1.20 9.11 -2.40
C LEU A 181 1.50 8.43 -1.07
N ILE A 182 0.47 7.99 -0.37
CA ILE A 182 0.59 7.32 0.93
C ILE A 182 -0.12 5.97 0.86
N GLY A 183 0.57 4.92 1.26
CA GLY A 183 -0.01 3.58 1.31
C GLY A 183 0.31 2.84 2.60
N LEU A 184 -0.55 1.87 2.96
CA LEU A 184 -0.29 0.94 4.06
C LEU A 184 -0.33 -0.50 3.58
N SER A 185 0.45 -1.39 4.19
CA SER A 185 0.44 -2.82 3.88
C SER A 185 0.62 -3.09 2.37
N MET A 186 -0.32 -3.79 1.71
CA MET A 186 -0.36 -3.92 0.25
C MET A 186 -0.26 -2.55 -0.45
N GLY A 187 -0.98 -1.54 0.05
CA GLY A 187 -0.93 -0.20 -0.51
C GLY A 187 0.43 0.49 -0.34
N ALA A 188 1.20 0.17 0.71
CA ALA A 188 2.56 0.67 0.86
C ALA A 188 3.49 0.10 -0.22
N SER A 189 3.40 -1.21 -0.47
CA SER A 189 4.13 -1.86 -1.56
C SER A 189 3.73 -1.24 -2.91
N GLY A 190 2.42 -1.10 -3.16
CA GLY A 190 1.88 -0.51 -4.38
C GLY A 190 2.30 0.94 -4.59
N ALA A 191 2.29 1.77 -3.53
CA ALA A 191 2.69 3.17 -3.60
C ALA A 191 4.16 3.34 -4.00
N VAL A 192 5.04 2.57 -3.37
CA VAL A 192 6.48 2.63 -3.66
C VAL A 192 6.79 2.06 -5.05
N MET A 193 6.15 0.94 -5.43
CA MET A 193 6.27 0.38 -6.80
C MET A 193 5.80 1.39 -7.85
N MET A 194 4.62 1.97 -7.67
CA MET A 194 4.05 2.93 -8.61
C MET A 194 4.94 4.18 -8.76
N ALA A 195 5.47 4.71 -7.66
CA ALA A 195 6.36 5.86 -7.70
C ALA A 195 7.70 5.53 -8.39
N ASN A 196 8.27 4.36 -8.11
CA ASN A 196 9.50 3.92 -8.75
C ASN A 196 9.34 3.69 -10.26
N ASN A 197 8.19 3.14 -10.66
CA ASN A 197 7.87 2.89 -12.06
C ASN A 197 7.51 4.16 -12.85
N ASN A 198 7.19 5.26 -12.16
CA ASN A 198 6.82 6.56 -12.76
C ASN A 198 7.67 7.70 -12.15
N PRO A 199 8.98 7.74 -12.48
CA PRO A 199 9.91 8.70 -11.89
C PRO A 199 9.44 10.15 -12.06
N GLY A 200 9.43 10.92 -10.97
CA GLY A 200 9.06 12.33 -10.98
C GLY A 200 7.55 12.60 -11.05
N PHE A 201 6.69 11.58 -11.08
CA PHE A 201 5.24 11.79 -11.02
C PHE A 201 4.77 12.19 -9.61
N PHE A 202 5.37 11.62 -8.56
CA PHE A 202 5.09 11.96 -7.18
C PHE A 202 6.27 12.70 -6.54
N ASP A 203 5.98 13.80 -5.85
CA ASP A 203 6.98 14.60 -5.12
C ASP A 203 7.27 14.01 -3.74
N GLY A 204 6.29 13.33 -3.14
CA GLY A 204 6.43 12.69 -1.83
C GLY A 204 5.69 11.36 -1.75
N VAL A 205 6.33 10.34 -1.16
CA VAL A 205 5.77 8.99 -1.04
C VAL A 205 5.97 8.45 0.37
N ALA A 206 4.94 7.85 0.93
CA ALA A 206 5.02 7.20 2.23
C ALA A 206 4.50 5.76 2.18
N GLY A 207 5.32 4.83 2.65
CA GLY A 207 4.99 3.41 2.81
C GLY A 207 4.92 3.03 4.29
N ILE A 208 3.75 2.60 4.76
CA ILE A 208 3.52 2.15 6.13
C ILE A 208 3.34 0.63 6.12
N SER A 209 4.27 -0.10 6.74
CA SER A 209 4.23 -1.57 6.88
C SER A 209 4.12 -2.34 5.56
N GLY A 210 4.93 -1.96 4.56
CA GLY A 210 4.99 -2.62 3.26
C GLY A 210 6.10 -3.66 3.14
N CYS A 211 6.11 -4.38 1.99
CA CYS A 211 7.23 -5.19 1.55
C CYS A 211 7.59 -4.82 0.10
N TYR A 212 8.86 -4.56 -0.18
CA TYR A 212 9.30 -3.84 -1.39
C TYR A 212 10.12 -4.69 -2.35
N SER A 213 10.35 -5.96 -2.03
CA SER A 213 10.84 -6.96 -2.96
C SER A 213 9.70 -7.81 -3.49
N THR A 214 9.76 -8.17 -4.76
CA THR A 214 8.87 -9.14 -5.39
C THR A 214 9.60 -10.38 -5.87
N THR A 215 10.94 -10.35 -5.84
CA THR A 215 11.78 -11.46 -6.35
C THR A 215 12.43 -12.27 -5.25
N SER A 216 12.61 -11.71 -4.05
CA SER A 216 13.05 -12.48 -2.88
C SER A 216 11.99 -13.51 -2.46
N GLN A 217 12.37 -14.54 -1.73
CA GLN A 217 11.43 -15.56 -1.24
C GLN A 217 10.35 -14.95 -0.35
N VAL A 218 10.71 -14.04 0.55
CA VAL A 218 9.76 -13.29 1.39
C VAL A 218 8.83 -12.43 0.54
N GLY A 219 9.37 -11.70 -0.43
CA GLY A 219 8.59 -10.86 -1.33
C GLY A 219 7.59 -11.65 -2.17
N GLN A 220 8.03 -12.77 -2.77
CA GLN A 220 7.15 -13.67 -3.50
C GLN A 220 6.02 -14.22 -2.62
N GLY A 221 6.38 -14.66 -1.40
CA GLY A 221 5.40 -15.14 -0.42
C GLY A 221 4.40 -14.05 -0.01
N THR A 222 4.87 -12.82 0.18
CA THR A 222 3.99 -11.68 0.51
C THR A 222 3.02 -11.37 -0.62
N VAL A 223 3.48 -11.35 -1.87
CA VAL A 223 2.62 -11.16 -3.06
C VAL A 223 1.59 -12.28 -3.16
N ASP A 224 2.04 -13.55 -3.06
CA ASP A 224 1.15 -14.71 -3.11
C ASP A 224 0.07 -14.64 -2.02
N LEU A 225 0.48 -14.38 -0.76
CA LEU A 225 -0.44 -14.23 0.36
C LEU A 225 -1.48 -13.13 0.08
N THR A 226 -1.02 -11.96 -0.33
CA THR A 226 -1.88 -10.79 -0.58
C THR A 226 -2.94 -11.10 -1.65
N VAL A 227 -2.52 -11.62 -2.80
CA VAL A 227 -3.43 -11.89 -3.94
C VAL A 227 -4.35 -13.07 -3.64
N ARG A 228 -3.80 -14.18 -3.13
CA ARG A 228 -4.56 -15.42 -2.87
C ARG A 228 -5.54 -15.28 -1.71
N THR A 229 -5.28 -14.43 -0.72
CA THR A 229 -6.23 -14.11 0.37
C THR A 229 -7.56 -13.58 -0.18
N LYS A 230 -7.55 -12.91 -1.33
CA LYS A 230 -8.75 -12.44 -2.04
C LYS A 230 -9.22 -13.39 -3.14
N GLY A 231 -8.60 -14.57 -3.27
CA GLY A 231 -8.95 -15.60 -4.23
C GLY A 231 -8.39 -15.38 -5.63
N GLY A 232 -7.53 -14.37 -5.83
CA GLY A 232 -6.87 -14.10 -7.11
C GLY A 232 -5.67 -15.02 -7.38
N ASP A 233 -5.18 -14.98 -8.61
CA ASP A 233 -3.96 -15.70 -9.01
C ASP A 233 -2.85 -14.71 -9.40
N PRO A 234 -1.71 -14.68 -8.68
CA PRO A 234 -0.57 -13.85 -9.03
C PRO A 234 -0.04 -14.07 -10.45
N THR A 235 -0.32 -15.24 -11.07
CA THR A 235 0.06 -15.52 -12.46
C THR A 235 -0.74 -14.66 -13.44
N ASN A 236 -2.01 -14.36 -13.15
CA ASN A 236 -2.81 -13.44 -13.96
C ASN A 236 -2.31 -12.00 -13.81
N MET A 237 -1.72 -11.68 -12.64
CA MET A 237 -1.18 -10.36 -12.36
C MET A 237 0.10 -10.09 -13.18
N TRP A 238 1.17 -10.87 -12.96
CA TRP A 238 2.49 -10.59 -13.52
C TRP A 238 3.10 -11.77 -14.30
N GLY A 239 2.30 -12.78 -14.64
CA GLY A 239 2.80 -14.00 -15.26
C GLY A 239 3.57 -14.89 -14.28
N PRO A 240 4.34 -15.87 -14.78
CA PRO A 240 5.11 -16.76 -13.93
C PRO A 240 6.19 -15.99 -13.15
N ARG A 241 6.56 -16.50 -11.96
CA ARG A 241 7.62 -15.92 -11.13
C ARG A 241 8.90 -15.73 -11.94
N GLY A 242 9.53 -14.59 -11.78
CA GLY A 242 10.73 -14.19 -12.52
C GLY A 242 10.46 -13.62 -13.92
N SER A 243 9.20 -13.42 -14.31
CA SER A 243 8.85 -12.69 -15.52
C SER A 243 9.32 -11.23 -15.44
N LYS A 244 9.28 -10.53 -16.58
CA LYS A 244 9.62 -9.09 -16.65
C LYS A 244 8.82 -8.23 -15.69
N ASP A 245 7.56 -8.59 -15.41
CA ASP A 245 6.68 -7.78 -14.56
C ASP A 245 6.96 -8.01 -13.07
N TRP A 246 7.33 -9.24 -12.67
CA TRP A 246 7.91 -9.48 -11.33
C TRP A 246 9.18 -8.67 -11.12
N LEU A 247 10.06 -8.65 -12.11
CA LEU A 247 11.33 -7.88 -12.04
C LEU A 247 11.07 -6.36 -12.06
N ARG A 248 10.15 -5.87 -12.90
CA ARG A 248 9.77 -4.45 -12.98
C ARG A 248 9.28 -3.92 -11.63
N ASN A 249 8.55 -4.73 -10.90
CA ASN A 249 7.95 -4.35 -9.63
C ASN A 249 8.84 -4.64 -8.40
N ASP A 250 10.06 -5.15 -8.60
CA ASP A 250 11.03 -5.39 -7.51
C ASP A 250 11.84 -4.12 -7.20
N VAL A 251 11.22 -3.20 -6.47
CA VAL A 251 11.84 -1.90 -6.18
C VAL A 251 13.13 -2.04 -5.37
N MET A 252 13.26 -3.10 -4.56
CA MET A 252 14.47 -3.35 -3.79
C MET A 252 15.69 -3.55 -4.69
N SER A 253 15.52 -4.20 -5.85
CA SER A 253 16.62 -4.47 -6.78
C SER A 253 17.01 -3.27 -7.67
N HIS A 254 16.09 -2.30 -7.86
CA HIS A 254 16.33 -1.14 -8.74
C HIS A 254 15.48 0.06 -8.29
N PRO A 255 15.85 0.70 -7.18
CA PRO A 255 15.08 1.80 -6.57
C PRO A 255 15.30 3.17 -7.24
N GLU A 256 16.00 3.23 -8.36
CA GLU A 256 16.50 4.48 -8.96
C GLU A 256 15.39 5.45 -9.38
N GLY A 257 14.20 4.93 -9.69
CA GLY A 257 13.03 5.76 -10.03
C GLY A 257 12.52 6.64 -8.88
N LEU A 258 12.93 6.33 -7.64
CA LEU A 258 12.60 7.12 -6.46
C LEU A 258 13.52 8.32 -6.24
N ARG A 259 14.54 8.52 -7.08
CA ARG A 259 15.44 9.67 -6.94
C ARG A 259 14.69 10.98 -7.09
N GLY A 260 14.89 11.88 -6.13
CA GLY A 260 14.23 13.19 -6.11
C GLY A 260 12.85 13.20 -5.43
N THR A 261 12.32 12.04 -5.06
CA THR A 261 11.07 11.92 -4.29
C THR A 261 11.36 11.94 -2.79
N ALA A 262 10.62 12.74 -2.01
CA ALA A 262 10.67 12.67 -0.56
C ALA A 262 10.05 11.34 -0.10
N LEU A 263 10.84 10.47 0.52
CA LEU A 263 10.43 9.11 0.85
C LEU A 263 10.39 8.89 2.37
N TYR A 264 9.26 8.38 2.85
CA TYR A 264 9.07 7.96 4.23
C TYR A 264 8.65 6.49 4.29
N LEU A 265 9.29 5.73 5.17
CA LEU A 265 9.01 4.32 5.40
C LEU A 265 8.82 4.06 6.90
N SER A 266 7.84 3.27 7.26
CA SER A 266 7.65 2.89 8.66
C SER A 266 7.15 1.46 8.83
N ALA A 267 7.47 0.88 9.98
CA ALA A 267 6.92 -0.38 10.44
C ALA A 267 7.10 -0.49 11.96
N ALA A 268 6.31 -1.34 12.60
CA ALA A 268 6.40 -1.64 14.03
C ALA A 268 7.04 -3.00 14.29
N SER A 269 7.19 -3.38 15.55
CA SER A 269 7.85 -4.64 15.93
C SER A 269 6.97 -5.89 15.86
N GLY A 270 5.64 -5.71 15.79
CA GLY A 270 4.66 -6.79 15.96
C GLY A 270 4.24 -7.02 17.42
N ALA A 271 4.81 -6.29 18.38
CA ALA A 271 4.40 -6.39 19.79
C ALA A 271 3.10 -5.61 20.03
N TRP A 272 2.13 -6.25 20.69
CA TRP A 272 0.84 -5.64 21.02
C TRP A 272 0.98 -4.53 22.06
N THR A 273 0.33 -3.42 21.82
CA THR A 273 0.14 -2.34 22.78
C THR A 273 -1.14 -2.50 23.57
N ASP A 274 -1.24 -1.89 24.75
CA ASP A 274 -2.49 -1.87 25.53
C ASP A 274 -3.63 -1.20 24.75
N GLU A 275 -3.33 -0.21 23.93
CA GLU A 275 -4.32 0.48 23.09
C GLU A 275 -4.89 -0.44 22.01
N GLU A 276 -4.05 -1.22 21.32
CA GLU A 276 -4.51 -2.22 20.35
C GLU A 276 -5.34 -3.32 21.01
N LEU A 277 -4.92 -3.79 22.19
CA LEU A 277 -5.69 -4.75 22.96
C LEU A 277 -7.07 -4.22 23.37
N ALA A 278 -7.14 -2.94 23.74
CA ALA A 278 -8.39 -2.27 24.08
C ALA A 278 -9.27 -1.99 22.84
N ALA A 279 -8.66 -1.66 21.70
CA ALA A 279 -9.39 -1.41 20.44
C ALA A 279 -10.02 -2.68 19.85
N TYR A 280 -9.42 -3.86 20.12
CA TYR A 280 -9.85 -5.14 19.56
C TYR A 280 -10.09 -6.21 20.65
N PRO A 281 -11.04 -6.03 21.56
CA PRO A 281 -11.23 -6.90 22.71
C PRO A 281 -11.69 -8.33 22.34
N GLY A 282 -12.29 -8.50 21.15
CA GLY A 282 -12.78 -9.79 20.66
C GLY A 282 -11.82 -10.54 19.73
N LYS A 283 -10.63 -10.00 19.47
CA LYS A 283 -9.67 -10.65 18.57
C LYS A 283 -9.18 -11.99 19.12
N SER A 284 -9.28 -13.04 18.29
CA SER A 284 -8.81 -14.37 18.66
C SER A 284 -7.29 -14.41 18.86
N VAL A 285 -6.78 -15.44 19.55
CA VAL A 285 -5.34 -15.63 19.71
C VAL A 285 -4.65 -15.79 18.34
N ASN A 286 -5.27 -16.50 17.41
CA ASN A 286 -4.73 -16.71 16.06
C ASN A 286 -4.64 -15.38 15.28
N ASP A 287 -5.67 -14.52 15.34
CA ASP A 287 -5.65 -13.22 14.69
C ASP A 287 -4.55 -12.31 15.27
N ARG A 288 -4.33 -12.40 16.58
CA ARG A 288 -3.25 -11.67 17.24
C ARG A 288 -1.88 -12.15 16.76
N ILE A 289 -1.67 -13.46 16.68
CA ILE A 289 -0.45 -14.05 16.15
C ILE A 289 -0.25 -13.62 14.68
N GLY A 290 -1.31 -13.66 13.86
CA GLY A 290 -1.28 -13.21 12.49
C GLY A 290 -0.83 -11.75 12.36
N GLY A 291 -1.43 -10.83 13.12
CA GLY A 291 -1.04 -9.42 13.13
C GLY A 291 0.40 -9.17 13.56
N THR A 292 0.87 -9.91 14.59
CA THR A 292 2.27 -9.88 15.03
C THR A 292 3.22 -10.32 13.91
N LEU A 293 2.96 -11.47 13.28
CA LEU A 293 3.83 -12.03 12.25
C LEU A 293 3.88 -11.16 11.00
N LEU A 294 2.72 -10.64 10.56
CA LEU A 294 2.65 -9.72 9.42
C LEU A 294 3.46 -8.45 9.66
N GLU A 295 3.34 -7.85 10.85
CA GLU A 295 4.06 -6.62 11.15
C GLU A 295 5.56 -6.86 11.30
N ALA A 296 5.98 -7.94 11.96
CA ALA A 296 7.38 -8.32 12.04
C ALA A 296 8.00 -8.58 10.66
N GLY A 297 7.24 -9.21 9.76
CA GLY A 297 7.63 -9.40 8.36
C GLY A 297 7.77 -8.07 7.60
N SER A 298 6.77 -7.19 7.73
CA SER A 298 6.79 -5.85 7.14
C SER A 298 7.95 -5.00 7.68
N ARG A 299 8.25 -5.13 8.97
CA ARG A 299 9.41 -4.47 9.59
C ARG A 299 10.71 -4.90 8.93
N ARG A 300 10.90 -6.20 8.77
CA ARG A 300 12.09 -6.74 8.11
C ARG A 300 12.19 -6.27 6.65
N CYS A 301 11.11 -6.38 5.87
CA CYS A 301 11.06 -5.87 4.50
C CYS A 301 11.43 -4.38 4.43
N THR A 302 10.96 -3.58 5.39
CA THR A 302 11.23 -2.15 5.43
C THR A 302 12.69 -1.85 5.79
N GLU A 303 13.28 -2.60 6.71
CA GLU A 303 14.71 -2.48 7.08
C GLU A 303 15.62 -2.87 5.91
N GLU A 304 15.34 -3.97 5.22
CA GLU A 304 16.09 -4.43 4.04
C GLU A 304 15.99 -3.40 2.89
N PHE A 305 14.80 -2.84 2.67
CA PHE A 305 14.63 -1.80 1.64
C PHE A 305 15.31 -0.49 2.01
N SER A 306 15.26 -0.07 3.27
CA SER A 306 16.03 1.11 3.74
C SER A 306 17.53 0.94 3.52
N ALA A 307 18.07 -0.27 3.71
CA ALA A 307 19.46 -0.56 3.40
C ALA A 307 19.74 -0.44 1.89
N ALA A 308 18.89 -1.00 1.03
CA ALA A 308 19.02 -0.91 -0.42
C ALA A 308 18.96 0.55 -0.93
N LEU A 309 18.06 1.37 -0.36
CA LEU A 309 17.99 2.80 -0.67
C LEU A 309 19.27 3.54 -0.25
N SER A 310 19.84 3.19 0.92
CA SER A 310 21.10 3.76 1.41
C SER A 310 22.25 3.40 0.49
N ASP A 311 22.35 2.14 0.08
CA ASP A 311 23.37 1.65 -0.86
C ASP A 311 23.26 2.35 -2.24
N ALA A 312 22.01 2.61 -2.69
CA ALA A 312 21.74 3.37 -3.89
C ALA A 312 21.92 4.90 -3.71
N SER A 313 22.26 5.38 -2.51
CA SER A 313 22.35 6.80 -2.17
C SER A 313 21.05 7.56 -2.48
N ILE A 314 19.90 6.97 -2.13
CA ILE A 314 18.58 7.59 -2.22
C ILE A 314 18.15 8.06 -0.83
N PRO A 315 18.04 9.37 -0.60
CA PRO A 315 17.61 9.92 0.69
C PRO A 315 16.20 9.46 1.06
N HIS A 316 16.02 9.02 2.30
CA HIS A 316 14.73 8.60 2.82
C HIS A 316 14.68 8.78 4.34
N THR A 317 13.48 8.79 4.88
CA THR A 317 13.21 8.85 6.32
C THR A 317 12.57 7.54 6.75
N THR A 318 13.06 6.97 7.87
CA THR A 318 12.45 5.78 8.46
C THR A 318 11.91 6.08 9.86
N ASN A 319 10.82 5.42 10.22
CA ASN A 319 10.29 5.41 11.57
C ASN A 319 9.94 3.99 12.02
N TYR A 320 10.72 3.47 12.93
CA TYR A 320 10.56 2.12 13.45
C TYR A 320 10.03 2.16 14.87
N LEU A 321 8.79 1.67 15.07
CA LEU A 321 8.20 1.60 16.39
C LEU A 321 8.63 0.34 17.13
N THR A 322 8.84 0.50 18.43
CA THR A 322 9.20 -0.61 19.33
C THR A 322 8.03 -1.53 19.66
N GLU A 323 6.80 -1.04 19.47
CA GLU A 323 5.54 -1.73 19.69
C GLU A 323 4.55 -1.36 18.58
N GLY A 324 3.57 -2.20 18.36
CA GLY A 324 2.52 -2.07 17.34
C GLY A 324 2.43 -3.32 16.48
N THR A 325 1.21 -3.69 16.10
CA THR A 325 0.90 -4.82 15.22
C THR A 325 0.37 -4.34 13.87
N HIS A 326 0.12 -5.29 12.96
CA HIS A 326 -0.39 -4.96 11.62
C HIS A 326 -1.88 -4.60 11.68
N ASP A 327 -2.21 -3.44 12.24
CA ASP A 327 -3.58 -2.98 12.41
C ASP A 327 -3.77 -1.46 12.30
N TRP A 328 -5.03 -1.03 12.32
CA TRP A 328 -5.39 0.37 12.10
C TRP A 328 -5.00 1.32 13.24
N VAL A 329 -4.79 0.84 14.45
CA VAL A 329 -4.30 1.68 15.56
C VAL A 329 -2.87 2.10 15.24
N MET A 330 -2.02 1.15 14.85
CA MET A 330 -0.64 1.41 14.47
C MET A 330 -0.57 2.24 13.17
N PHE A 331 -1.30 1.87 12.11
CA PHE A 331 -1.30 2.61 10.84
C PHE A 331 -1.73 4.07 11.03
N GLY A 332 -2.78 4.32 11.82
CA GLY A 332 -3.26 5.67 12.13
C GLY A 332 -2.22 6.52 12.88
N LYS A 333 -1.41 5.90 13.76
CA LYS A 333 -0.31 6.58 14.46
C LYS A 333 0.82 7.00 13.51
N GLN A 334 1.03 6.27 12.42
CA GLN A 334 2.08 6.57 11.45
C GLN A 334 1.69 7.64 10.43
N LEU A 335 0.41 7.96 10.29
CA LEU A 335 -0.04 8.91 9.27
C LEU A 335 0.51 10.32 9.50
N GLN A 336 0.51 10.84 10.72
CA GLN A 336 1.05 12.18 11.02
C GLN A 336 2.57 12.26 10.80
N PRO A 337 3.39 11.31 11.29
CA PRO A 337 4.82 11.26 10.94
C PRO A 337 5.07 11.17 9.43
N ALA A 338 4.31 10.34 8.71
CA ALA A 338 4.41 10.21 7.25
C ALA A 338 4.14 11.56 6.55
N TRP A 339 3.04 12.22 6.91
CA TRP A 339 2.71 13.54 6.38
C TRP A 339 3.82 14.56 6.66
N ASN A 340 4.31 14.63 7.89
CA ASN A 340 5.36 15.56 8.28
C ASN A 340 6.66 15.37 7.48
N ALA A 341 6.98 14.11 7.12
CA ALA A 341 8.18 13.78 6.37
C ALA A 341 8.09 14.18 4.89
N ILE A 342 6.92 13.97 4.25
CA ILE A 342 6.77 14.25 2.81
C ILE A 342 6.26 15.68 2.52
N LYS A 343 5.56 16.32 3.47
CA LYS A 343 4.98 17.66 3.32
C LYS A 343 5.95 18.71 2.76
N PRO A 344 7.22 18.80 3.21
CA PRO A 344 8.15 19.81 2.70
C PRO A 344 8.42 19.74 1.19
N ALA A 345 8.23 18.58 0.56
CA ALA A 345 8.37 18.42 -0.88
C ALA A 345 7.10 18.77 -1.66
N LEU A 346 5.98 18.94 -0.95
CA LEU A 346 4.67 19.18 -1.52
C LEU A 346 4.24 20.67 -1.46
N TYR A 347 5.00 21.50 -0.76
CA TYR A 347 4.81 22.94 -0.63
C TYR A 347 6.13 23.68 -0.98
#